data_2632ee19354cacd6a35c2e592bfd263f
#
_entry.id   2632ee19354cacd6a35c2e592bfd263f
#
_cell.length_a   1.000
_cell.length_b   1.000
_cell.length_c   1.000
_cell.angle_alpha   90.00
_cell.angle_beta   90.00
_cell.angle_gamma   90.00
#
_symmetry.space_group_name_H-M   'P 1'
#
loop_
_entity.id
_entity.type
_entity.pdbx_description
1 polymer ?
#
loop_
_entity_poly.entity_id
_entity_poly.type
_entity_poly.pdbx_seq_one_letter_code
_entity_poly.pdbx_strand_id
1 'polypeptide(L)'
;MSPIKTLIISGQNNHDWKRSTPYIWLLLQNSGRFDVDVTTSPDLVLAEASALDPFDLIISDYNGTLWSDKVKVNFEKTIEQGTGLVILHAADNSFDGWEAYERMVGLLWRQGTGHGKFHEFPVTIKDHRHPITRGLSDFRTTDELYHRLVHLHQVDYHVLSTAFSSEESGGTGGDEPMMVVTQYGEGRVFHQVLGHVWSGGDLTALENEGFRTSFIRGCEWAATGDVEDNR
;
A
#
# COMPACT_ATOMS: atom_id res chain seq x y z
N MET A 1 -5.93 -14.09 19.32
CA MET A 1 -6.08 -12.62 19.43
C MET A 1 -7.36 -12.19 18.77
N SER A 2 -7.90 -11.00 19.12
CA SER A 2 -9.01 -10.41 18.37
C SER A 2 -8.58 -10.13 16.94
N PRO A 3 -9.49 -10.23 15.95
CA PRO A 3 -9.13 -9.86 14.58
C PRO A 3 -8.80 -8.36 14.50
N ILE A 4 -7.89 -8.01 13.59
CA ILE A 4 -7.49 -6.63 13.29
C ILE A 4 -8.65 -5.95 12.55
N LYS A 5 -9.22 -4.92 13.15
CA LYS A 5 -10.29 -4.14 12.54
C LYS A 5 -9.73 -3.28 11.42
N THR A 6 -10.18 -3.53 10.21
CA THR A 6 -9.59 -2.97 8.99
C THR A 6 -10.63 -2.25 8.15
N LEU A 7 -10.28 -1.05 7.67
CA LEU A 7 -11.08 -0.32 6.69
C LEU A 7 -10.34 -0.23 5.35
N ILE A 8 -10.93 -0.73 4.29
CA ILE A 8 -10.45 -0.48 2.92
C ILE A 8 -11.16 0.76 2.37
N ILE A 9 -10.38 1.77 2.01
CA ILE A 9 -10.86 2.96 1.31
C ILE A 9 -10.69 2.75 -0.19
N SER A 10 -11.79 2.87 -0.95
CA SER A 10 -11.86 2.61 -2.37
C SER A 10 -12.90 3.52 -3.04
N GLY A 11 -13.35 3.20 -4.27
CA GLY A 11 -14.45 3.88 -4.96
C GLY A 11 -14.02 4.75 -6.13
N GLN A 12 -12.80 5.26 -6.13
CA GLN A 12 -12.17 5.96 -7.25
C GLN A 12 -10.72 5.49 -7.38
N ASN A 13 -10.34 5.15 -8.59
CA ASN A 13 -8.96 4.79 -8.94
C ASN A 13 -8.83 4.81 -10.47
N ASN A 14 -7.65 5.13 -10.99
CA ASN A 14 -7.32 4.95 -12.41
C ASN A 14 -7.07 3.47 -12.77
N HIS A 15 -6.95 2.61 -11.75
CA HIS A 15 -6.90 1.15 -11.88
C HIS A 15 -8.28 0.52 -11.60
N ASP A 16 -8.44 -0.78 -11.86
CA ASP A 16 -9.72 -1.48 -11.70
C ASP A 16 -10.00 -1.85 -10.24
N TRP A 17 -10.28 -0.83 -9.42
CA TRP A 17 -10.62 -1.02 -8.01
C TRP A 17 -11.85 -1.93 -7.79
N LYS A 18 -12.73 -2.06 -8.79
CA LYS A 18 -13.89 -2.97 -8.70
C LYS A 18 -13.47 -4.43 -8.68
N ARG A 19 -12.22 -4.72 -9.04
CA ARG A 19 -11.61 -6.05 -8.98
C ARG A 19 -10.55 -6.16 -7.90
N SER A 20 -9.66 -5.15 -7.75
CA SER A 20 -8.63 -5.17 -6.70
C SER A 20 -9.24 -5.16 -5.30
N THR A 21 -10.17 -4.25 -5.02
CA THR A 21 -10.76 -4.12 -3.68
C THR A 21 -11.45 -5.42 -3.19
N PRO A 22 -12.35 -6.08 -3.96
CA PRO A 22 -12.93 -7.35 -3.53
C PRO A 22 -11.90 -8.46 -3.37
N TYR A 23 -10.86 -8.49 -4.20
CA TYR A 23 -9.78 -9.48 -4.07
C TYR A 23 -9.01 -9.28 -2.76
N ILE A 24 -8.59 -8.06 -2.45
CA ILE A 24 -7.88 -7.70 -1.22
C ILE A 24 -8.74 -8.00 0.01
N TRP A 25 -10.02 -7.63 -0.05
CA TRP A 25 -10.98 -7.98 1.01
C TRP A 25 -11.00 -9.49 1.28
N LEU A 26 -11.16 -10.29 0.22
CA LEU A 26 -11.21 -11.76 0.33
C LEU A 26 -9.87 -12.34 0.83
N LEU A 27 -8.75 -11.80 0.35
CA LEU A 27 -7.41 -12.22 0.77
C LEU A 27 -7.22 -12.04 2.27
N LEU A 28 -7.61 -10.88 2.80
CA LEU A 28 -7.48 -10.57 4.23
C LEU A 28 -8.46 -11.38 5.08
N GLN A 29 -9.72 -11.50 4.68
CA GLN A 29 -10.71 -12.33 5.38
C GLN A 29 -10.28 -13.80 5.46
N ASN A 30 -9.78 -14.37 4.36
CA ASN A 30 -9.34 -15.76 4.31
C ASN A 30 -8.08 -16.04 5.16
N SER A 31 -7.31 -15.01 5.49
CA SER A 31 -6.18 -15.15 6.41
C SER A 31 -6.62 -15.45 7.85
N GLY A 32 -7.88 -15.15 8.20
CA GLY A 32 -8.43 -15.28 9.54
C GLY A 32 -7.90 -14.28 10.57
N ARG A 33 -7.12 -13.30 10.12
CA ARG A 33 -6.47 -12.29 10.98
C ARG A 33 -7.21 -10.96 11.03
N PHE A 34 -8.04 -10.66 10.03
CA PHE A 34 -8.64 -9.35 9.82
C PHE A 34 -10.17 -9.43 9.80
N ASP A 35 -10.80 -8.41 10.34
CA ASP A 35 -12.23 -8.12 10.19
C ASP A 35 -12.34 -6.86 9.35
N VAL A 36 -12.82 -6.99 8.10
CA VAL A 36 -12.61 -6.01 7.04
C VAL A 36 -13.91 -5.37 6.59
N ASP A 37 -14.01 -4.07 6.78
CA ASP A 37 -15.01 -3.21 6.19
C ASP A 37 -14.46 -2.51 4.92
N VAL A 38 -15.36 -2.10 4.03
CA VAL A 38 -15.02 -1.37 2.80
C VAL A 38 -15.89 -0.13 2.67
N THR A 39 -15.27 1.00 2.34
CA THR A 39 -16.01 2.19 1.91
C THR A 39 -15.64 2.61 0.50
N THR A 40 -16.64 2.91 -0.31
CA THR A 40 -16.50 3.52 -1.65
C THR A 40 -16.96 4.99 -1.65
N SER A 41 -17.22 5.53 -0.48
CA SER A 41 -17.65 6.92 -0.28
C SER A 41 -16.89 7.55 0.90
N PRO A 42 -15.54 7.69 0.78
CA PRO A 42 -14.70 8.14 1.89
C PRO A 42 -15.12 9.50 2.45
N ASP A 43 -15.48 10.47 1.63
CA ASP A 43 -15.91 11.79 2.12
C ASP A 43 -17.11 11.74 3.06
N LEU A 44 -18.02 10.75 2.89
CA LEU A 44 -19.16 10.59 3.78
C LEU A 44 -18.76 9.87 5.07
N VAL A 45 -18.02 8.77 4.96
CA VAL A 45 -17.67 7.93 6.11
C VAL A 45 -16.66 8.62 7.01
N LEU A 46 -15.60 9.19 6.44
CA LEU A 46 -14.50 9.79 7.19
C LEU A 46 -14.82 11.23 7.67
N ALA A 47 -15.96 11.79 7.28
CA ALA A 47 -16.40 13.11 7.77
C ALA A 47 -16.68 13.12 9.28
N GLU A 48 -17.05 11.98 9.87
CA GLU A 48 -17.22 11.83 11.31
C GLU A 48 -15.99 11.14 11.90
N ALA A 49 -15.23 11.85 12.75
CA ALA A 49 -13.97 11.34 13.32
C ALA A 49 -14.18 10.01 14.07
N SER A 50 -15.27 9.88 14.82
CA SER A 50 -15.61 8.66 15.53
C SER A 50 -15.87 7.44 14.64
N ALA A 51 -16.09 7.64 13.34
CA ALA A 51 -16.23 6.53 12.40
C ALA A 51 -14.90 5.80 12.17
N LEU A 52 -13.77 6.44 12.47
CA LEU A 52 -12.43 5.86 12.36
C LEU A 52 -11.95 5.17 13.64
N ASP A 53 -12.52 5.52 14.79
CA ASP A 53 -12.10 5.00 16.11
C ASP A 53 -12.07 3.45 16.21
N PRO A 54 -12.94 2.68 15.52
CA PRO A 54 -12.91 1.22 15.63
C PRO A 54 -11.75 0.55 14.91
N PHE A 55 -11.05 1.26 13.99
CA PHE A 55 -10.10 0.62 13.08
C PHE A 55 -8.66 0.67 13.60
N ASP A 56 -8.02 -0.50 13.58
CA ASP A 56 -6.59 -0.67 13.85
C ASP A 56 -5.75 -0.41 12.58
N LEU A 57 -6.39 -0.55 11.40
CA LEU A 57 -5.74 -0.48 10.10
C LEU A 57 -6.64 0.20 9.06
N ILE A 58 -6.04 1.07 8.27
CA ILE A 58 -6.64 1.63 7.06
C ILE A 58 -5.81 1.20 5.85
N ILE A 59 -6.48 0.73 4.79
CA ILE A 59 -5.86 0.39 3.50
C ILE A 59 -6.40 1.35 2.45
N SER A 60 -5.51 2.08 1.78
CA SER A 60 -5.85 2.94 0.66
C SER A 60 -5.69 2.18 -0.66
N ASP A 61 -6.82 1.78 -1.27
CA ASP A 61 -6.96 1.38 -2.67
C ASP A 61 -7.72 2.50 -3.41
N TYR A 62 -7.28 3.73 -3.20
CA TYR A 62 -7.95 4.94 -3.68
C TYR A 62 -6.96 5.84 -4.41
N ASN A 63 -7.32 6.24 -5.61
CA ASN A 63 -6.64 7.28 -6.39
C ASN A 63 -7.71 8.13 -7.10
N GLY A 64 -8.28 9.05 -6.38
CA GLY A 64 -9.44 9.83 -6.82
C GLY A 64 -9.35 11.30 -6.42
N THR A 65 -10.52 11.92 -6.35
CA THR A 65 -10.63 13.34 -5.99
C THR A 65 -10.11 13.60 -4.57
N LEU A 66 -9.52 14.78 -4.39
CA LEU A 66 -9.09 15.25 -3.08
C LEU A 66 -10.29 15.33 -2.13
N TRP A 67 -10.11 14.86 -0.92
CA TRP A 67 -11.13 14.90 0.13
C TRP A 67 -11.31 16.31 0.70
N SER A 68 -12.47 16.53 1.34
CA SER A 68 -12.73 17.78 2.07
C SER A 68 -11.73 17.97 3.22
N ASP A 69 -11.52 19.23 3.62
CA ASP A 69 -10.58 19.55 4.69
C ASP A 69 -10.94 18.86 6.01
N LYS A 70 -12.23 18.70 6.31
CA LYS A 70 -12.69 17.96 7.50
C LYS A 70 -12.22 16.50 7.45
N VAL A 71 -12.38 15.84 6.31
CA VAL A 71 -11.97 14.45 6.12
C VAL A 71 -10.45 14.30 6.19
N LYS A 72 -9.71 15.21 5.56
CA LYS A 72 -8.24 15.22 5.63
C LYS A 72 -7.75 15.31 7.09
N VAL A 73 -8.30 16.25 7.87
CA VAL A 73 -7.93 16.43 9.28
C VAL A 73 -8.25 15.18 10.11
N ASN A 74 -9.43 14.57 9.90
CA ASN A 74 -9.79 13.34 10.62
C ASN A 74 -8.85 12.19 10.28
N PHE A 75 -8.59 11.96 9.01
CA PHE A 75 -7.69 10.91 8.51
C PHE A 75 -6.27 11.11 9.06
N GLU A 76 -5.72 12.33 8.91
CA GLU A 76 -4.38 12.67 9.38
C GLU A 76 -4.23 12.39 10.87
N LYS A 77 -5.18 12.89 11.68
CA LYS A 77 -5.18 12.67 13.13
C LYS A 77 -5.26 11.19 13.49
N THR A 78 -6.06 10.41 12.78
CA THR A 78 -6.22 8.96 13.03
C THR A 78 -4.89 8.23 12.82
N ILE A 79 -4.19 8.51 11.72
CA ILE A 79 -2.88 7.90 11.46
C ILE A 79 -1.84 8.41 12.47
N GLU A 80 -1.79 9.72 12.73
CA GLU A 80 -0.87 10.31 13.71
C GLU A 80 -0.99 9.68 15.10
N GLN A 81 -2.20 9.27 15.49
CA GLN A 81 -2.51 8.64 16.79
C GLN A 81 -2.20 7.13 16.85
N GLY A 82 -1.75 6.51 15.76
CA GLY A 82 -1.24 5.14 15.78
C GLY A 82 -2.00 4.12 14.96
N THR A 83 -3.13 4.48 14.32
CA THR A 83 -3.78 3.59 13.34
C THR A 83 -2.81 3.30 12.19
N GLY A 84 -2.66 2.02 11.84
CA GLY A 84 -1.81 1.61 10.73
C GLY A 84 -2.37 2.06 9.39
N LEU A 85 -1.46 2.33 8.43
CA LEU A 85 -1.84 2.68 7.06
C LEU A 85 -1.13 1.79 6.05
N VAL A 86 -1.85 1.30 5.06
CA VAL A 86 -1.30 0.61 3.90
C VAL A 86 -1.64 1.38 2.63
N ILE A 87 -0.63 1.69 1.85
CA ILE A 87 -0.75 2.31 0.53
C ILE A 87 -0.59 1.21 -0.51
N LEU A 88 -1.63 0.97 -1.29
CA LEU A 88 -1.63 -0.06 -2.33
C LEU A 88 -1.42 0.57 -3.71
N HIS A 89 -0.27 0.24 -4.33
CA HIS A 89 0.05 0.57 -5.72
C HIS A 89 -0.32 2.03 -6.06
N ALA A 90 -1.26 2.26 -6.98
CA ALA A 90 -1.66 3.57 -7.46
C ALA A 90 -2.21 4.55 -6.40
N ALA A 91 -2.42 4.10 -5.17
CA ALA A 91 -2.76 5.02 -4.08
C ALA A 91 -1.62 5.99 -3.75
N ASP A 92 -0.38 5.69 -4.17
CA ASP A 92 0.78 6.58 -4.06
C ASP A 92 0.70 7.84 -4.96
N ASN A 93 -0.19 7.81 -5.97
CA ASN A 93 -0.48 8.94 -6.85
C ASN A 93 -1.57 9.88 -6.32
N SER A 94 -2.25 9.50 -5.24
CA SER A 94 -3.35 10.30 -4.69
C SER A 94 -2.90 11.64 -4.14
N PHE A 95 -3.84 12.59 -4.14
CA PHE A 95 -3.81 13.81 -3.33
C PHE A 95 -2.57 14.68 -3.50
N ASP A 96 -2.15 14.94 -4.75
CA ASP A 96 -1.05 15.86 -5.05
C ASP A 96 -1.24 17.20 -4.34
N GLY A 97 -0.21 17.60 -3.57
CA GLY A 97 -0.21 18.83 -2.75
C GLY A 97 -0.87 18.69 -1.37
N TRP A 98 -1.35 17.51 -0.96
CA TRP A 98 -1.70 17.29 0.44
C TRP A 98 -0.49 16.76 1.22
N GLU A 99 0.28 17.71 1.78
CA GLU A 99 1.59 17.43 2.41
C GLU A 99 1.56 16.30 3.44
N ALA A 100 0.51 16.23 4.30
CA ALA A 100 0.42 15.18 5.31
C ALA A 100 0.35 13.77 4.67
N TYR A 101 -0.47 13.60 3.62
CA TYR A 101 -0.54 12.34 2.89
C TYR A 101 0.78 12.01 2.19
N GLU A 102 1.41 12.99 1.57
CA GLU A 102 2.71 12.82 0.91
C GLU A 102 3.81 12.40 1.90
N ARG A 103 3.77 12.93 3.13
CA ARG A 103 4.67 12.51 4.21
C ARG A 103 4.39 11.09 4.69
N MET A 104 3.12 10.67 4.75
CA MET A 104 2.74 9.30 5.10
C MET A 104 3.29 8.30 4.07
N VAL A 105 3.12 8.59 2.79
CA VAL A 105 3.51 7.69 1.68
C VAL A 105 5.03 7.61 1.50
N GLY A 106 5.73 8.73 1.62
CA GLY A 106 7.19 8.86 1.50
C GLY A 106 7.71 8.85 0.07
N LEU A 107 7.38 7.83 -0.71
CA LEU A 107 7.70 7.71 -2.14
C LEU A 107 6.43 7.76 -2.97
N LEU A 108 6.33 8.73 -3.86
CA LEU A 108 5.10 9.13 -4.52
C LEU A 108 5.19 9.02 -6.05
N TRP A 109 4.09 8.65 -6.67
CA TRP A 109 3.93 8.87 -8.10
C TRP A 109 3.66 10.36 -8.36
N ARG A 110 4.63 11.07 -8.94
CA ARG A 110 4.55 12.49 -9.30
C ARG A 110 5.20 12.71 -10.66
N GLN A 111 5.28 13.95 -11.12
CA GLN A 111 5.92 14.26 -12.40
C GLN A 111 7.33 13.67 -12.49
N GLY A 112 7.59 12.88 -13.52
CA GLY A 112 8.87 12.20 -13.75
C GLY A 112 8.87 10.72 -13.34
N THR A 113 7.85 10.27 -12.57
CA THR A 113 7.61 8.85 -12.32
C THR A 113 7.08 8.17 -13.57
N GLY A 114 7.35 6.89 -13.73
CA GLY A 114 6.84 6.06 -14.81
C GLY A 114 6.88 4.59 -14.45
N HIS A 115 6.58 3.76 -15.41
CA HIS A 115 6.73 2.31 -15.34
C HIS A 115 7.20 1.76 -16.68
N GLY A 116 7.77 0.57 -16.67
CA GLY A 116 8.05 -0.20 -17.87
C GLY A 116 6.81 -0.91 -18.41
N LYS A 117 7.02 -1.84 -19.35
CA LYS A 117 5.94 -2.74 -19.80
C LYS A 117 5.49 -3.62 -18.65
N PHE A 118 4.22 -4.04 -18.68
CA PHE A 118 3.75 -5.14 -17.81
C PHE A 118 4.50 -6.42 -18.21
N HIS A 119 5.31 -6.96 -17.28
CA HIS A 119 6.18 -8.11 -17.56
C HIS A 119 6.59 -8.83 -16.28
N GLU A 120 7.20 -9.99 -16.42
CA GLU A 120 7.75 -10.73 -15.30
C GLU A 120 9.13 -10.19 -14.90
N PHE A 121 9.34 -9.93 -13.60
CA PHE A 121 10.64 -9.53 -13.05
C PHE A 121 10.87 -10.12 -11.64
N PRO A 122 12.13 -10.24 -11.22
CA PRO A 122 12.46 -10.65 -9.85
C PRO A 122 12.30 -9.47 -8.88
N VAL A 123 11.79 -9.78 -7.69
CA VAL A 123 11.76 -8.89 -6.53
C VAL A 123 12.78 -9.42 -5.52
N THR A 124 13.74 -8.59 -5.15
CA THR A 124 14.81 -8.94 -4.22
C THR A 124 14.54 -8.35 -2.84
N ILE A 125 14.54 -9.19 -1.82
CA ILE A 125 14.41 -8.77 -0.42
C ILE A 125 15.71 -8.12 0.04
N LYS A 126 15.64 -6.89 0.53
CA LYS A 126 16.79 -6.11 1.00
C LYS A 126 16.96 -6.14 2.51
N ASP A 127 15.89 -6.22 3.27
CA ASP A 127 15.95 -6.41 4.72
C ASP A 127 15.26 -7.72 5.13
N HIS A 128 16.05 -8.74 5.46
CA HIS A 128 15.57 -10.04 5.93
C HIS A 128 15.26 -10.07 7.45
N ARG A 129 15.40 -8.95 8.15
CA ARG A 129 15.18 -8.87 9.61
C ARG A 129 13.86 -8.15 9.95
N HIS A 130 13.37 -7.31 9.04
CA HIS A 130 12.11 -6.60 9.27
C HIS A 130 10.93 -7.59 9.37
N PRO A 131 9.96 -7.40 10.29
CA PRO A 131 8.85 -8.33 10.49
C PRO A 131 8.11 -8.70 9.21
N ILE A 132 7.90 -7.76 8.29
CA ILE A 132 7.22 -8.00 7.01
C ILE A 132 7.99 -9.02 6.15
N THR A 133 9.31 -8.91 6.11
CA THR A 133 10.15 -9.63 5.14
C THR A 133 11.01 -10.74 5.75
N ARG A 134 11.05 -10.87 7.08
CA ARG A 134 11.82 -11.95 7.71
C ARG A 134 11.32 -13.32 7.25
N GLY A 135 12.26 -14.15 6.80
CA GLY A 135 11.95 -15.48 6.28
C GLY A 135 11.31 -15.50 4.89
N LEU A 136 11.06 -14.35 4.25
CA LEU A 136 10.71 -14.31 2.83
C LEU A 136 11.97 -14.50 1.98
N SER A 137 11.83 -15.28 0.91
CA SER A 137 12.81 -15.39 -0.16
C SER A 137 12.49 -14.38 -1.26
N ASP A 138 13.47 -14.08 -2.10
CA ASP A 138 13.25 -13.40 -3.36
C ASP A 138 12.18 -14.16 -4.18
N PHE A 139 11.36 -13.42 -4.90
CA PHE A 139 10.29 -14.01 -5.70
C PHE A 139 10.19 -13.33 -7.08
N ARG A 140 9.45 -13.95 -7.98
CA ARG A 140 9.13 -13.35 -9.28
C ARG A 140 7.67 -12.94 -9.31
N THR A 141 7.40 -11.81 -9.92
CA THR A 141 6.02 -11.33 -10.16
C THR A 141 5.88 -10.84 -11.59
N THR A 142 4.65 -10.83 -12.09
CA THR A 142 4.29 -10.13 -13.33
C THR A 142 3.47 -8.90 -12.94
N ASP A 143 4.01 -7.72 -13.19
CA ASP A 143 3.44 -6.46 -12.72
C ASP A 143 3.93 -5.27 -13.57
N GLU A 144 3.44 -4.07 -13.30
CA GLU A 144 4.07 -2.82 -13.71
C GLU A 144 5.13 -2.43 -12.70
N LEU A 145 6.40 -2.43 -13.13
CA LEU A 145 7.49 -1.98 -12.28
C LEU A 145 7.54 -0.46 -12.30
N TYR A 146 7.03 0.17 -11.22
CA TYR A 146 7.12 1.61 -11.04
C TYR A 146 8.58 2.03 -10.83
N HIS A 147 8.97 3.12 -11.44
CA HIS A 147 10.32 3.65 -11.33
C HIS A 147 10.33 5.17 -11.15
N ARG A 148 11.40 5.68 -10.53
CA ARG A 148 11.57 7.11 -10.23
C ARG A 148 10.43 7.66 -9.36
N LEU A 149 9.96 6.90 -8.38
CA LEU A 149 9.07 7.44 -7.36
C LEU A 149 9.74 8.63 -6.69
N VAL A 150 8.97 9.70 -6.49
CA VAL A 150 9.50 10.98 -6.02
C VAL A 150 9.47 11.04 -4.51
N HIS A 151 10.60 11.35 -3.89
CA HIS A 151 10.74 11.61 -2.47
C HIS A 151 10.57 13.11 -2.21
N LEU A 152 9.42 13.49 -1.66
CA LEU A 152 9.14 14.84 -1.19
C LEU A 152 9.38 14.94 0.32
N HIS A 153 9.45 16.17 0.84
CA HIS A 153 9.40 16.49 2.27
C HIS A 153 10.48 15.85 3.18
N GLN A 154 11.53 15.23 2.64
CA GLN A 154 12.65 14.64 3.38
C GLN A 154 12.19 13.70 4.51
N VAL A 155 11.17 12.88 4.25
CA VAL A 155 10.65 11.89 5.18
C VAL A 155 11.61 10.69 5.24
N ASP A 156 11.92 10.21 6.42
CA ASP A 156 12.65 8.96 6.56
C ASP A 156 11.78 7.79 6.07
N TYR A 157 12.33 6.98 5.18
CA TYR A 157 11.70 5.75 4.70
C TYR A 157 12.71 4.60 4.68
N HIS A 158 12.21 3.39 4.81
CA HIS A 158 13.05 2.20 4.77
C HIS A 158 12.57 1.24 3.66
N VAL A 159 13.51 0.86 2.78
CA VAL A 159 13.25 -0.03 1.65
C VAL A 159 13.41 -1.49 2.09
N LEU A 160 12.35 -2.26 1.97
CA LEU A 160 12.33 -3.68 2.31
C LEU A 160 12.65 -4.59 1.13
N SER A 161 12.28 -4.18 -0.10
CA SER A 161 12.58 -4.90 -1.32
C SER A 161 12.75 -3.97 -2.50
N THR A 162 13.46 -4.44 -3.52
CA THR A 162 13.64 -3.75 -4.80
C THR A 162 13.43 -4.70 -5.97
N ALA A 163 13.26 -4.11 -7.16
CA ALA A 163 13.33 -4.82 -8.43
C ALA A 163 14.18 -4.02 -9.42
N PHE A 164 14.93 -4.72 -10.26
CA PHE A 164 15.76 -4.09 -11.30
C PHE A 164 14.87 -3.67 -12.47
N SER A 165 14.81 -2.37 -12.72
CA SER A 165 14.01 -1.74 -13.78
C SER A 165 14.80 -1.76 -15.09
N SER A 166 14.69 -2.87 -15.85
CA SER A 166 15.46 -3.10 -17.08
C SER A 166 15.13 -2.07 -18.17
N GLU A 167 16.15 -1.55 -18.85
CA GLU A 167 15.97 -0.68 -20.03
C GLU A 167 15.22 -1.39 -21.16
N GLU A 168 15.36 -2.72 -21.30
CA GLU A 168 14.65 -3.52 -22.31
C GLU A 168 13.14 -3.51 -22.10
N SER A 169 12.68 -3.38 -20.85
CA SER A 169 11.27 -3.23 -20.51
C SER A 169 10.80 -1.78 -20.52
N GLY A 170 11.67 -0.81 -20.83
CA GLY A 170 11.38 0.62 -20.75
C GLY A 170 11.70 1.23 -19.41
N GLY A 171 12.52 0.57 -18.62
CA GLY A 171 12.93 0.99 -17.27
C GLY A 171 14.14 1.91 -17.23
N THR A 172 14.70 2.08 -16.04
CA THR A 172 15.75 3.07 -15.73
C THR A 172 17.17 2.50 -15.76
N GLY A 173 17.34 1.17 -15.83
CA GLY A 173 18.63 0.50 -15.67
C GLY A 173 19.13 0.45 -14.22
N GLY A 174 18.25 0.66 -13.24
CA GLY A 174 18.58 0.66 -11.82
C GLY A 174 17.57 -0.12 -10.96
N ASP A 175 17.91 -0.33 -9.69
CA ASP A 175 17.01 -0.92 -8.70
C ASP A 175 15.99 0.12 -8.23
N GLU A 176 14.71 -0.26 -8.26
CA GLU A 176 13.60 0.57 -7.81
C GLU A 176 12.91 -0.06 -6.58
N PRO A 177 12.45 0.73 -5.60
CA PRO A 177 11.75 0.23 -4.41
C PRO A 177 10.41 -0.42 -4.75
N MET A 178 10.13 -1.61 -4.17
CA MET A 178 8.87 -2.33 -4.35
C MET A 178 8.07 -2.48 -3.06
N MET A 179 8.74 -2.50 -1.92
CA MET A 179 8.11 -2.46 -0.59
C MET A 179 8.85 -1.44 0.27
N VAL A 180 8.11 -0.52 0.85
CA VAL A 180 8.67 0.59 1.65
C VAL A 180 7.86 0.76 2.92
N VAL A 181 8.53 1.14 4.02
CA VAL A 181 7.85 1.55 5.24
C VAL A 181 8.26 2.96 5.65
N THR A 182 7.30 3.68 6.20
CA THR A 182 7.47 5.01 6.80
C THR A 182 6.76 5.06 8.15
N GLN A 183 6.87 6.17 8.84
CA GLN A 183 6.14 6.45 10.07
C GLN A 183 5.56 7.87 10.02
N TYR A 184 4.31 8.02 10.50
CA TYR A 184 3.65 9.31 10.65
C TYR A 184 3.05 9.42 12.03
N GLY A 185 3.62 10.27 12.90
CA GLY A 185 3.32 10.25 14.33
C GLY A 185 3.59 8.87 14.95
N GLU A 186 2.58 8.29 15.58
CA GLU A 186 2.64 6.92 16.12
C GLU A 186 2.21 5.86 15.07
N GLY A 187 1.64 6.29 13.93
CA GLY A 187 1.16 5.40 12.87
C GLY A 187 2.29 4.84 12.02
N ARG A 188 2.23 3.53 11.79
CA ARG A 188 3.12 2.80 10.88
C ARG A 188 2.50 2.75 9.49
N VAL A 189 3.29 3.04 8.47
CA VAL A 189 2.81 3.05 7.09
C VAL A 189 3.58 2.03 6.27
N PHE A 190 2.88 1.13 5.61
CA PHE A 190 3.43 0.19 4.64
C PHE A 190 2.97 0.58 3.24
N HIS A 191 3.92 0.84 2.36
CA HIS A 191 3.67 1.10 0.95
C HIS A 191 4.03 -0.13 0.12
N GLN A 192 3.02 -0.80 -0.42
CA GLN A 192 3.14 -1.88 -1.38
C GLN A 192 3.04 -1.31 -2.79
N VAL A 193 4.18 -1.15 -3.46
CA VAL A 193 4.27 -0.56 -4.81
C VAL A 193 3.75 -1.50 -5.88
N LEU A 194 3.81 -2.83 -5.64
CA LEU A 194 3.23 -3.85 -6.51
C LEU A 194 1.70 -3.88 -6.40
N GLY A 195 1.04 -4.50 -7.39
CA GLY A 195 -0.41 -4.78 -7.30
C GLY A 195 -1.25 -4.17 -8.41
N HIS A 196 -0.67 -3.99 -9.59
CA HIS A 196 -1.35 -3.45 -10.75
C HIS A 196 -2.55 -4.30 -11.18
N VAL A 197 -3.70 -3.65 -11.38
CA VAL A 197 -4.90 -4.26 -11.98
C VAL A 197 -5.49 -3.31 -13.01
N TRP A 198 -5.31 -3.62 -14.29
CA TRP A 198 -5.84 -2.80 -15.37
C TRP A 198 -7.29 -3.16 -15.68
N SER A 199 -8.06 -2.19 -16.18
CA SER A 199 -9.45 -2.42 -16.57
C SER A 199 -9.56 -3.54 -17.62
N GLY A 200 -10.31 -4.60 -17.28
CA GLY A 200 -10.44 -5.81 -18.11
C GLY A 200 -9.21 -6.72 -18.10
N GLY A 201 -8.14 -6.40 -17.37
CA GLY A 201 -6.97 -7.24 -17.16
C GLY A 201 -7.24 -8.39 -16.18
N ASP A 202 -6.27 -9.27 -16.00
CA ASP A 202 -6.31 -10.32 -14.98
C ASP A 202 -5.84 -9.77 -13.61
N LEU A 203 -5.81 -10.64 -12.60
CA LEU A 203 -5.35 -10.33 -11.25
C LEU A 203 -3.94 -10.87 -10.98
N THR A 204 -3.18 -11.18 -12.02
CA THR A 204 -1.89 -11.88 -11.93
C THR A 204 -0.94 -11.24 -10.90
N ALA A 205 -0.86 -9.90 -10.86
CA ALA A 205 -0.02 -9.20 -9.89
C ALA A 205 -0.48 -9.48 -8.44
N LEU A 206 -1.79 -9.42 -8.18
CA LEU A 206 -2.36 -9.65 -6.85
C LEU A 206 -2.36 -11.13 -6.45
N GLU A 207 -2.50 -12.05 -7.41
CA GLU A 207 -2.53 -13.50 -7.20
C GLU A 207 -1.14 -14.08 -6.92
N ASN A 208 -0.09 -13.32 -7.15
CA ASN A 208 1.29 -13.71 -6.88
C ASN A 208 1.48 -14.04 -5.38
N GLU A 209 2.12 -15.18 -5.08
CA GLU A 209 2.31 -15.63 -3.71
C GLU A 209 3.18 -14.66 -2.89
N GLY A 210 4.23 -14.11 -3.51
CA GLY A 210 5.10 -13.12 -2.87
C GLY A 210 4.35 -11.83 -2.54
N PHE A 211 3.49 -11.36 -3.46
CA PHE A 211 2.59 -10.23 -3.20
C PHE A 211 1.64 -10.56 -2.05
N ARG A 212 0.90 -11.66 -2.13
CA ARG A 212 -0.11 -12.03 -1.12
C ARG A 212 0.50 -12.14 0.28
N THR A 213 1.63 -12.81 0.38
CA THR A 213 2.32 -13.00 1.67
C THR A 213 2.82 -11.67 2.23
N SER A 214 3.54 -10.87 1.42
CA SER A 214 4.07 -9.58 1.87
C SER A 214 2.97 -8.58 2.20
N PHE A 215 1.86 -8.60 1.45
CA PHE A 215 0.71 -7.71 1.69
C PHE A 215 0.00 -8.02 3.01
N ILE A 216 -0.33 -9.30 3.27
CA ILE A 216 -0.92 -9.72 4.56
C ILE A 216 -0.02 -9.32 5.72
N ARG A 217 1.28 -9.61 5.63
CA ARG A 217 2.27 -9.28 6.67
C ARG A 217 2.44 -7.77 6.83
N GLY A 218 2.41 -7.01 5.73
CA GLY A 218 2.46 -5.56 5.76
C GLY A 218 1.25 -4.95 6.47
N CYS A 219 0.06 -5.49 6.22
CA CYS A 219 -1.16 -5.11 6.91
C CYS A 219 -1.08 -5.41 8.41
N GLU A 220 -0.62 -6.61 8.77
CA GLU A 220 -0.47 -7.00 10.18
C GLU A 220 0.56 -6.12 10.90
N TRP A 221 1.74 -5.90 10.29
CA TRP A 221 2.76 -5.04 10.85
C TRP A 221 2.30 -3.58 11.00
N ALA A 222 1.62 -3.03 10.02
CA ALA A 222 1.13 -1.65 10.11
C ALA A 222 0.17 -1.49 11.30
N ALA A 223 -0.72 -2.46 11.53
CA ALA A 223 -1.65 -2.43 12.64
C ALA A 223 -0.96 -2.66 14.00
N THR A 224 -0.04 -3.61 14.10
CA THR A 224 0.42 -4.15 15.40
C THR A 224 1.89 -3.85 15.73
N GLY A 225 2.72 -3.53 14.74
CA GLY A 225 4.18 -3.36 14.86
C GLY A 225 4.96 -4.66 14.71
N ASP A 226 4.31 -5.80 14.60
CA ASP A 226 4.94 -7.12 14.37
C ASP A 226 4.11 -7.97 13.42
N VAL A 227 4.60 -9.15 13.08
CA VAL A 227 3.95 -10.16 12.25
C VAL A 227 4.00 -11.48 13.00
N GLU A 228 2.85 -12.12 13.22
CA GLU A 228 2.83 -13.45 13.81
C GLU A 228 3.41 -14.47 12.84
N ASP A 229 4.37 -15.24 13.31
CA ASP A 229 4.86 -16.39 12.57
C ASP A 229 3.72 -17.45 12.55
N ASN A 230 3.17 -17.70 11.37
CA ASN A 230 2.28 -18.85 11.18
C ASN A 230 3.10 -20.11 11.51
N ARG A 231 2.76 -20.76 12.63
CA ARG A 231 3.28 -22.08 13.01
C ARG A 231 2.67 -23.16 12.16
#